data_ceaaa9d49382eddc4eb6bce6c88deed5
#
_entry.id   ceaaa9d49382eddc4eb6bce6c88deed5
#
_cell.length_a   1.000
_cell.length_b   1.000
_cell.length_c   1.000
_cell.angle_alpha   90.00
_cell.angle_beta   90.00
_cell.angle_gamma   90.00
#
_symmetry.space_group_name_H-M   'P 1'
#
loop_
_entity.id
_entity.type
_entity.pdbx_description
1 polymer ?
#
loop_
_entity_poly.entity_id
_entity_poly.type
_entity_poly.pdbx_seq_one_letter_code
_entity_poly.pdbx_strand_id
1 'polypeptide(L)'
;MQPLPTHFTPERHDSKPSPTQSIPLSPAQEIGDNRSFWALNLDTMEYYIADAYLLAIGNLCYIYFEDLVISIIGEEEANARAETYRDEFDTNIYSRVTDLAGNPNGTLGDADGDPRVYILIAEHRQSYYRQLNEVPGEYSNLCEMVYICYRTSNPVRTIAHEFHHLVWFNYEFDEVHFILEGPAEYAMYYSGYVPANNWTVRVQNFLEDIDDSLIYFEVEAQDYGTCYLFAFYLAEQYGVQFLRDMVQHGDDGAVGLETALDAAGYNISFNELYLDWMTALTIDEQGFADDRYCLRDMDATIQDFTTIESLPYQDDSLPLYCYGSKVYQLTSPPDRFSIEMSQPADGVAGISVAYRDLHGWHVQQVQKEGRAIMNVTGESIDTAHVIASHLFSETPAGDIDFGSGPQETVQVFMYEGNETTDTPTPTTPPVNNSPALLIIAGAMPISATIIVFVLMLRKKREPL
;
A
#
# COMPACT_ATOMS: atom_id res chain seq x y z
N MET A 1 -7.29 -25.04 15.25
CA MET A 1 -7.01 -24.39 13.97
C MET A 1 -5.94 -25.21 13.27
N GLN A 2 -6.18 -25.72 12.08
CA GLN A 2 -5.16 -26.40 11.30
C GLN A 2 -4.31 -25.33 10.59
N PRO A 3 -3.00 -25.53 10.46
CA PRO A 3 -2.13 -24.58 9.77
C PRO A 3 -2.51 -24.48 8.29
N LEU A 4 -2.49 -23.27 7.76
CA LEU A 4 -2.74 -22.95 6.36
C LEU A 4 -1.69 -23.61 5.46
N PRO A 5 -2.03 -24.14 4.29
CA PRO A 5 -1.03 -24.66 3.37
C PRO A 5 -0.19 -23.54 2.80
N THR A 6 1.10 -23.61 3.05
CA THR A 6 2.15 -22.84 2.41
C THR A 6 2.33 -23.31 0.97
N HIS A 7 2.44 -22.37 0.04
CA HIS A 7 2.72 -22.48 -1.39
C HIS A 7 1.54 -22.72 -2.33
N PHE A 8 1.15 -21.63 -2.96
CA PHE A 8 0.53 -21.60 -4.27
C PHE A 8 1.51 -20.93 -5.23
N THR A 9 2.16 -21.73 -6.07
CA THR A 9 2.75 -21.24 -7.31
C THR A 9 1.61 -21.17 -8.33
N PRO A 10 1.22 -19.99 -8.82
CA PRO A 10 0.38 -19.93 -10.01
C PRO A 10 1.13 -20.64 -11.13
N GLU A 11 0.49 -21.56 -11.84
CA GLU A 11 1.05 -22.04 -13.11
C GLU A 11 1.20 -20.80 -13.99
N ARG A 12 2.44 -20.38 -14.24
CA ARG A 12 2.76 -19.44 -15.30
C ARG A 12 2.16 -20.01 -16.59
N HIS A 13 1.09 -19.40 -17.03
CA HIS A 13 0.62 -19.62 -18.39
C HIS A 13 1.59 -18.91 -19.35
N ASP A 14 2.72 -19.55 -19.65
CA ASP A 14 3.71 -19.13 -20.66
C ASP A 14 3.18 -19.20 -22.11
N SER A 15 1.88 -19.33 -22.30
CA SER A 15 1.26 -19.28 -23.61
C SER A 15 0.33 -18.07 -23.72
N LYS A 16 0.88 -16.97 -24.27
CA LYS A 16 0.02 -15.91 -24.84
C LYS A 16 -1.11 -16.57 -25.64
N PRO A 17 -2.38 -16.26 -25.38
CA PRO A 17 -3.44 -16.65 -26.29
C PRO A 17 -3.09 -16.07 -27.66
N SER A 18 -3.02 -16.92 -28.67
CA SER A 18 -2.82 -16.49 -30.06
C SER A 18 -3.95 -15.56 -30.47
N PRO A 19 -3.66 -14.40 -31.08
CA PRO A 19 -4.65 -13.40 -31.50
C PRO A 19 -5.34 -13.85 -32.80
N THR A 20 -6.15 -14.92 -32.76
CA THR A 20 -6.82 -15.46 -33.95
C THR A 20 -8.23 -15.98 -33.70
N GLN A 21 -8.91 -15.54 -32.67
CA GLN A 21 -10.38 -15.56 -32.69
C GLN A 21 -10.85 -14.10 -32.76
N SER A 22 -11.51 -13.75 -33.88
CA SER A 22 -12.29 -12.50 -33.94
C SER A 22 -13.35 -12.59 -32.85
N ILE A 23 -13.14 -11.87 -31.75
CA ILE A 23 -14.14 -11.69 -30.70
C ILE A 23 -15.31 -10.98 -31.38
N PRO A 24 -16.55 -11.50 -31.30
CA PRO A 24 -17.71 -10.79 -31.83
C PRO A 24 -17.78 -9.45 -31.08
N LEU A 25 -17.78 -8.32 -31.81
CA LEU A 25 -18.06 -7.02 -31.24
C LEU A 25 -19.35 -7.13 -30.41
N SER A 26 -19.29 -6.67 -29.17
CA SER A 26 -20.49 -6.52 -28.35
C SER A 26 -21.54 -5.74 -29.10
N PRO A 27 -22.83 -6.11 -29.05
CA PRO A 27 -23.88 -5.33 -29.71
C PRO A 27 -23.86 -3.91 -29.18
N ALA A 28 -24.15 -2.94 -30.07
CA ALA A 28 -24.24 -1.54 -29.69
C ALA A 28 -25.25 -1.40 -28.53
N GLN A 29 -24.80 -0.80 -27.43
CA GLN A 29 -25.60 -0.61 -26.24
C GLN A 29 -26.34 0.73 -26.30
N GLU A 30 -27.58 0.76 -25.79
CA GLU A 30 -28.41 1.97 -25.74
C GLU A 30 -28.81 2.29 -24.29
N ILE A 31 -28.99 3.58 -23.98
CA ILE A 31 -29.47 4.01 -22.66
C ILE A 31 -30.81 3.35 -22.36
N GLY A 32 -30.93 2.73 -21.19
CA GLY A 32 -32.08 1.96 -20.76
C GLY A 32 -31.95 0.46 -21.00
N ASP A 33 -30.90 -0.01 -21.66
CA ASP A 33 -30.62 -1.44 -21.78
C ASP A 33 -30.42 -2.07 -20.41
N ASN A 34 -31.00 -3.24 -20.22
CA ASN A 34 -30.86 -4.07 -19.01
C ASN A 34 -29.79 -5.13 -19.25
N ARG A 35 -28.86 -5.26 -18.31
CA ARG A 35 -27.86 -6.34 -18.29
C ARG A 35 -27.72 -6.89 -16.88
N SER A 36 -27.61 -8.21 -16.76
CA SER A 36 -27.31 -8.90 -15.51
C SER A 36 -25.80 -9.08 -15.37
N PHE A 37 -25.26 -8.71 -14.20
CA PHE A 37 -23.84 -8.84 -13.87
C PHE A 37 -23.67 -9.78 -12.69
N TRP A 38 -22.66 -10.61 -12.73
CA TRP A 38 -22.16 -11.26 -11.53
C TRP A 38 -21.47 -10.21 -10.64
N ALA A 39 -21.93 -10.10 -9.42
CA ALA A 39 -21.31 -9.26 -8.39
C ALA A 39 -21.02 -10.09 -7.14
N LEU A 40 -20.08 -9.63 -6.32
CA LEU A 40 -19.72 -10.28 -5.07
C LEU A 40 -20.15 -9.41 -3.88
N ASN A 41 -20.90 -9.99 -2.98
CA ASN A 41 -21.15 -9.37 -1.69
C ASN A 41 -19.97 -9.67 -0.76
N LEU A 42 -19.17 -8.65 -0.43
CA LEU A 42 -17.95 -8.81 0.35
C LEU A 42 -18.19 -9.13 1.84
N ASP A 43 -19.37 -8.83 2.38
CA ASP A 43 -19.71 -9.20 3.76
C ASP A 43 -20.00 -10.71 3.89
N THR A 44 -20.68 -11.29 2.88
CA THR A 44 -21.08 -12.71 2.90
C THR A 44 -20.16 -13.60 2.09
N MET A 45 -19.31 -13.00 1.25
CA MET A 45 -18.46 -13.69 0.27
C MET A 45 -19.27 -14.56 -0.72
N GLU A 46 -20.50 -14.15 -1.02
CA GLU A 46 -21.37 -14.85 -1.95
C GLU A 46 -21.57 -14.06 -3.25
N TYR A 47 -21.52 -14.77 -4.37
CA TYR A 47 -21.89 -14.20 -5.65
C TYR A 47 -23.38 -14.09 -5.81
N TYR A 48 -23.83 -13.00 -6.41
CA TYR A 48 -25.22 -12.77 -6.77
C TYR A 48 -25.33 -12.15 -8.16
N ILE A 49 -26.52 -12.14 -8.71
CA ILE A 49 -26.82 -11.47 -9.97
C ILE A 49 -27.32 -10.06 -9.64
N ALA A 50 -26.63 -9.04 -10.10
CA ALA A 50 -27.06 -7.67 -10.11
C ALA A 50 -27.71 -7.35 -11.46
N ASP A 51 -29.04 -7.25 -11.50
CA ASP A 51 -29.75 -6.75 -12.67
C ASP A 51 -29.63 -5.23 -12.69
N ALA A 52 -29.07 -4.68 -13.77
CA ALA A 52 -28.71 -3.28 -13.85
C ALA A 52 -29.13 -2.64 -15.17
N TYR A 53 -29.43 -1.35 -15.14
CA TYR A 53 -29.76 -0.54 -16.30
C TYR A 53 -28.63 0.39 -16.68
N LEU A 54 -28.36 0.50 -17.99
CA LEU A 54 -27.42 1.46 -18.56
C LEU A 54 -28.03 2.86 -18.50
N LEU A 55 -27.49 3.71 -17.63
CA LEU A 55 -28.01 5.07 -17.43
C LEU A 55 -27.20 6.14 -18.15
N ALA A 56 -25.90 5.92 -18.40
CA ALA A 56 -25.10 6.84 -19.17
C ALA A 56 -24.05 6.10 -20.03
N ILE A 57 -23.78 6.67 -21.23
CA ILE A 57 -22.77 6.20 -22.16
C ILE A 57 -21.76 7.31 -22.37
N GLY A 58 -20.50 7.02 -22.04
CA GLY A 58 -19.35 7.86 -22.33
C GLY A 58 -18.60 7.43 -23.59
N ASN A 59 -17.55 8.17 -23.92
CA ASN A 59 -16.59 7.76 -24.95
C ASN A 59 -15.73 6.59 -24.47
N LEU A 60 -15.48 6.53 -23.13
CA LEU A 60 -14.54 5.62 -22.47
C LEU A 60 -15.20 4.71 -21.43
N CYS A 61 -16.51 4.90 -21.15
CA CYS A 61 -17.19 4.08 -20.16
C CYS A 61 -18.68 3.86 -20.45
N TYR A 62 -19.22 2.83 -19.77
CA TYR A 62 -20.62 2.58 -19.56
C TYR A 62 -20.95 2.66 -18.07
N ILE A 63 -21.98 3.44 -17.71
CA ILE A 63 -22.42 3.57 -16.32
C ILE A 63 -23.71 2.80 -16.10
N TYR A 64 -23.61 1.70 -15.38
CA TYR A 64 -24.73 0.85 -15.00
C TYR A 64 -25.13 1.06 -13.53
N PHE A 65 -26.42 1.09 -13.27
CA PHE A 65 -26.96 1.09 -11.92
C PHE A 65 -27.83 -0.14 -11.70
N GLU A 66 -27.56 -0.86 -10.62
CA GLU A 66 -28.40 -1.95 -10.17
C GLU A 66 -29.82 -1.47 -9.91
N ASP A 67 -30.83 -2.25 -10.33
CA ASP A 67 -32.27 -1.93 -10.16
C ASP A 67 -32.62 -1.67 -8.69
N LEU A 68 -32.04 -2.43 -7.78
CA LEU A 68 -32.18 -2.22 -6.35
C LEU A 68 -31.70 -0.83 -5.93
N VAL A 69 -30.56 -0.37 -6.43
CA VAL A 69 -30.01 0.96 -6.12
C VAL A 69 -30.93 2.05 -6.67
N ILE A 70 -31.41 1.92 -7.91
CA ILE A 70 -32.36 2.86 -8.51
C ILE A 70 -33.62 2.96 -7.65
N SER A 71 -34.12 1.82 -7.16
CA SER A 71 -35.31 1.78 -6.30
C SER A 71 -35.10 2.49 -4.94
N ILE A 72 -33.85 2.51 -4.43
CA ILE A 72 -33.49 3.15 -3.15
C ILE A 72 -33.33 4.66 -3.28
N ILE A 73 -32.58 5.11 -4.30
CA ILE A 73 -32.22 6.53 -4.44
C ILE A 73 -33.17 7.31 -5.35
N GLY A 74 -33.96 6.61 -6.16
CA GLY A 74 -34.84 7.19 -7.16
C GLY A 74 -34.19 7.40 -8.53
N GLU A 75 -34.97 7.29 -9.60
CA GLU A 75 -34.52 7.35 -10.99
C GLU A 75 -33.84 8.68 -11.35
N GLU A 76 -34.38 9.80 -10.86
CA GLU A 76 -33.83 11.14 -11.12
C GLU A 76 -32.42 11.28 -10.55
N GLU A 77 -32.22 10.84 -9.30
CA GLU A 77 -30.91 10.87 -8.63
C GLU A 77 -29.93 9.90 -9.31
N ALA A 78 -30.37 8.68 -9.66
CA ALA A 78 -29.55 7.69 -10.35
C ALA A 78 -29.02 8.22 -11.70
N ASN A 79 -29.90 8.83 -12.51
CA ASN A 79 -29.53 9.45 -13.78
C ASN A 79 -28.54 10.61 -13.59
N ALA A 80 -28.78 11.50 -12.60
CA ALA A 80 -27.88 12.63 -12.34
C ALA A 80 -26.48 12.15 -11.91
N ARG A 81 -26.40 11.11 -11.08
CA ARG A 81 -25.11 10.49 -10.69
C ARG A 81 -24.44 9.82 -11.88
N ALA A 82 -25.18 9.09 -12.71
CA ALA A 82 -24.63 8.41 -13.88
C ALA A 82 -23.97 9.39 -14.85
N GLU A 83 -24.64 10.52 -15.13
CA GLU A 83 -24.07 11.61 -15.95
C GLU A 83 -22.78 12.17 -15.34
N THR A 84 -22.79 12.42 -14.01
CA THR A 84 -21.61 12.94 -13.32
C THR A 84 -20.43 11.95 -13.40
N TYR A 85 -20.66 10.65 -13.16
CA TYR A 85 -19.59 9.65 -13.18
C TYR A 85 -19.03 9.44 -14.58
N ARG A 86 -19.90 9.45 -15.60
CA ARG A 86 -19.47 9.42 -17.00
C ARG A 86 -18.58 10.62 -17.34
N ASP A 87 -19.02 11.84 -17.00
CA ASP A 87 -18.29 13.05 -17.34
C ASP A 87 -16.93 13.09 -16.65
N GLU A 88 -16.86 12.75 -15.36
CA GLU A 88 -15.60 12.67 -14.62
C GLU A 88 -14.67 11.57 -15.16
N PHE A 89 -15.21 10.41 -15.52
CA PHE A 89 -14.41 9.34 -16.09
C PHE A 89 -13.82 9.74 -17.45
N ASP A 90 -14.65 10.24 -18.37
CA ASP A 90 -14.23 10.62 -19.73
C ASP A 90 -13.28 11.82 -19.76
N THR A 91 -13.44 12.79 -18.85
CA THR A 91 -12.69 14.06 -18.91
C THR A 91 -11.49 14.14 -17.98
N ASN A 92 -11.43 13.31 -16.96
CA ASN A 92 -10.40 13.39 -15.92
C ASN A 92 -9.83 12.02 -15.55
N ILE A 93 -10.64 11.09 -15.00
CA ILE A 93 -10.13 9.86 -14.40
C ILE A 93 -9.33 9.04 -15.40
N TYR A 94 -9.90 8.74 -16.56
CA TYR A 94 -9.26 7.89 -17.56
C TYR A 94 -7.87 8.42 -17.94
N SER A 95 -7.78 9.71 -18.27
CA SER A 95 -6.50 10.28 -18.69
C SER A 95 -5.46 10.31 -17.59
N ARG A 96 -5.86 10.60 -16.34
CA ARG A 96 -4.95 10.67 -15.20
C ARG A 96 -4.46 9.30 -14.79
N VAL A 97 -5.37 8.34 -14.68
CA VAL A 97 -5.00 6.96 -14.27
C VAL A 97 -4.15 6.28 -15.36
N THR A 98 -4.48 6.47 -16.64
CA THR A 98 -3.65 5.91 -17.72
C THR A 98 -2.29 6.60 -17.87
N ASP A 99 -2.17 7.87 -17.50
CA ASP A 99 -0.87 8.54 -17.38
C ASP A 99 -0.02 7.94 -16.25
N LEU A 100 -0.66 7.60 -15.14
CA LEU A 100 -0.03 7.02 -13.96
C LEU A 100 0.34 5.54 -14.13
N ALA A 101 -0.51 4.71 -14.73
CA ALA A 101 -0.37 3.26 -14.74
C ALA A 101 -0.20 2.64 -16.13
N GLY A 102 -0.65 3.29 -17.18
CA GLY A 102 -0.60 2.77 -18.55
C GLY A 102 -1.96 2.55 -19.18
N ASN A 103 -2.02 1.76 -20.24
CA ASN A 103 -3.24 1.56 -21.03
C ASN A 103 -4.07 0.39 -20.47
N PRO A 104 -5.37 0.57 -20.18
CA PRO A 104 -6.26 -0.53 -19.76
C PRO A 104 -6.41 -1.62 -20.83
N ASN A 105 -6.26 -1.28 -22.10
CA ASN A 105 -6.31 -2.22 -23.23
C ASN A 105 -4.92 -2.80 -23.53
N GLY A 106 -4.22 -3.29 -22.50
CA GLY A 106 -2.91 -3.90 -22.62
C GLY A 106 -2.92 -5.30 -23.25
N THR A 107 -2.03 -6.18 -22.79
CA THR A 107 -1.90 -7.55 -23.34
C THR A 107 -3.01 -8.49 -22.92
N LEU A 108 -3.71 -8.23 -21.84
CA LEU A 108 -4.80 -9.04 -21.29
C LEU A 108 -6.18 -8.41 -21.54
N GLY A 109 -6.22 -7.11 -21.87
CA GLY A 109 -7.44 -6.32 -21.93
C GLY A 109 -8.34 -6.59 -23.12
N ASP A 110 -9.52 -5.99 -23.05
CA ASP A 110 -10.61 -6.00 -24.03
C ASP A 110 -11.23 -7.40 -24.24
N ALA A 111 -11.77 -7.93 -23.12
CA ALA A 111 -12.39 -9.26 -23.10
C ALA A 111 -13.66 -9.36 -23.96
N ASP A 112 -14.37 -8.25 -24.21
CA ASP A 112 -15.60 -8.22 -25.01
C ASP A 112 -15.47 -7.52 -26.38
N GLY A 113 -14.30 -6.94 -26.68
CA GLY A 113 -14.00 -6.22 -27.92
C GLY A 113 -14.52 -4.78 -27.93
N ASP A 114 -14.99 -4.25 -26.80
CA ASP A 114 -15.37 -2.84 -26.62
C ASP A 114 -14.38 -2.15 -25.65
N PRO A 115 -13.63 -1.14 -26.07
CA PRO A 115 -12.58 -0.54 -25.24
C PRO A 115 -13.12 0.29 -24.05
N ARG A 116 -14.42 0.29 -23.81
CA ARG A 116 -15.04 1.05 -22.73
C ARG A 116 -15.10 0.25 -21.44
N VAL A 117 -14.77 0.93 -20.35
CA VAL A 117 -14.84 0.37 -18.99
C VAL A 117 -16.29 0.38 -18.51
N TYR A 118 -16.74 -0.76 -17.97
CA TYR A 118 -18.05 -0.87 -17.32
C TYR A 118 -17.92 -0.44 -15.86
N ILE A 119 -18.72 0.52 -15.45
CA ILE A 119 -18.78 1.00 -14.07
C ILE A 119 -20.15 0.64 -13.53
N LEU A 120 -20.19 -0.38 -12.64
CA LEU A 120 -21.42 -0.87 -12.02
C LEU A 120 -21.59 -0.25 -10.64
N ILE A 121 -22.67 0.52 -10.45
CA ILE A 121 -23.08 1.07 -9.16
C ILE A 121 -24.10 0.11 -8.54
N ALA A 122 -23.72 -0.57 -7.45
CA ALA A 122 -24.53 -1.63 -6.88
C ALA A 122 -24.50 -1.67 -5.35
N GLU A 123 -25.38 -2.50 -4.75
CA GLU A 123 -25.49 -2.73 -3.31
C GLU A 123 -24.63 -3.94 -2.88
N HIS A 124 -23.32 -3.87 -3.09
CA HIS A 124 -22.39 -4.95 -2.71
C HIS A 124 -21.50 -4.63 -1.51
N ARG A 125 -21.88 -3.62 -0.74
CA ARG A 125 -21.27 -3.16 0.52
C ARG A 125 -19.97 -2.40 0.38
N GLN A 126 -19.05 -2.82 -0.50
CA GLN A 126 -17.73 -2.20 -0.71
C GLN A 126 -17.44 -2.12 -2.20
N SER A 127 -16.64 -1.14 -2.61
CA SER A 127 -16.17 -1.03 -3.99
C SER A 127 -14.99 -1.97 -4.20
N TYR A 128 -14.83 -2.46 -5.41
CA TYR A 128 -13.73 -3.37 -5.76
C TYR A 128 -13.52 -3.46 -7.27
N TYR A 129 -12.31 -3.81 -7.67
CA TYR A 129 -11.97 -4.37 -8.96
C TYR A 129 -11.91 -5.91 -8.86
N ARG A 130 -12.20 -6.60 -9.97
CA ARG A 130 -12.13 -8.05 -10.03
C ARG A 130 -11.55 -8.52 -11.36
N GLN A 131 -10.30 -8.91 -11.35
CA GLN A 131 -9.56 -9.39 -12.54
C GLN A 131 -10.20 -10.58 -13.25
N LEU A 132 -10.93 -11.44 -12.55
CA LEU A 132 -11.62 -12.60 -13.14
C LEU A 132 -12.73 -12.21 -14.13
N ASN A 133 -13.11 -10.94 -14.23
CA ASN A 133 -14.04 -10.47 -15.26
C ASN A 133 -13.42 -10.46 -16.66
N GLU A 134 -12.11 -10.36 -16.75
CA GLU A 134 -11.40 -10.24 -18.02
C GLU A 134 -10.98 -11.60 -18.59
N VAL A 135 -11.22 -12.69 -17.84
CA VAL A 135 -10.90 -14.05 -18.27
C VAL A 135 -12.12 -14.95 -18.25
N PRO A 136 -12.26 -15.90 -19.17
CA PRO A 136 -13.37 -16.86 -19.16
C PRO A 136 -13.37 -17.70 -17.87
N GLY A 137 -14.49 -17.71 -17.16
CA GLY A 137 -14.61 -18.46 -15.91
C GLY A 137 -16.01 -18.40 -15.31
N GLU A 138 -16.19 -19.13 -14.20
CA GLU A 138 -17.40 -19.04 -13.41
C GLU A 138 -17.51 -17.66 -12.77
N TYR A 139 -18.68 -17.04 -12.83
CA TYR A 139 -18.94 -15.69 -12.34
C TYR A 139 -18.17 -14.57 -13.07
N SER A 140 -17.59 -14.82 -14.24
CA SER A 140 -16.98 -13.79 -15.09
C SER A 140 -18.06 -13.01 -15.86
N ASN A 141 -17.89 -11.69 -15.97
CA ASN A 141 -18.75 -10.85 -16.80
C ASN A 141 -18.18 -10.65 -18.22
N LEU A 142 -16.95 -11.13 -18.46
CA LEU A 142 -16.23 -11.01 -19.73
C LEU A 142 -16.20 -9.58 -20.26
N CYS A 143 -15.82 -8.65 -19.41
CA CYS A 143 -15.61 -7.24 -19.74
C CYS A 143 -14.71 -6.57 -18.69
N GLU A 144 -14.08 -5.48 -19.10
CA GLU A 144 -13.30 -4.60 -18.24
C GLU A 144 -14.25 -3.82 -17.35
N MET A 145 -14.31 -4.14 -16.05
CA MET A 145 -15.27 -3.49 -15.17
C MET A 145 -14.80 -3.27 -13.75
N VAL A 146 -15.34 -2.20 -13.16
CA VAL A 146 -15.18 -1.87 -11.76
C VAL A 146 -16.54 -1.82 -11.06
N TYR A 147 -16.53 -2.13 -9.76
CA TYR A 147 -17.73 -2.19 -8.92
C TYR A 147 -17.69 -1.10 -7.87
N ILE A 148 -18.69 -0.24 -7.88
CA ILE A 148 -18.77 0.90 -6.96
C ILE A 148 -19.97 0.76 -6.04
N CYS A 149 -19.71 0.69 -4.75
CA CYS A 149 -20.78 0.69 -3.74
C CYS A 149 -21.51 2.04 -3.78
N TYR A 150 -22.84 2.01 -3.95
CA TYR A 150 -23.63 3.24 -4.03
C TYR A 150 -23.60 4.08 -2.74
N ARG A 151 -23.20 3.49 -1.60
CA ARG A 151 -23.07 4.15 -0.29
C ARG A 151 -21.75 4.86 -0.08
N THR A 152 -20.79 4.65 -0.97
CA THR A 152 -19.49 5.31 -0.91
C THR A 152 -19.66 6.83 -0.85
N SER A 153 -18.95 7.48 0.06
CA SER A 153 -19.08 8.92 0.30
C SER A 153 -18.54 9.78 -0.84
N ASN A 154 -17.56 9.25 -1.59
CA ASN A 154 -17.00 9.90 -2.77
C ASN A 154 -16.78 8.85 -3.89
N PRO A 155 -17.84 8.53 -4.66
CA PRO A 155 -17.77 7.52 -5.72
C PRO A 155 -16.73 7.82 -6.80
N VAL A 156 -16.57 9.08 -7.19
CA VAL A 156 -15.64 9.51 -8.25
C VAL A 156 -14.19 9.19 -7.87
N ARG A 157 -13.83 9.49 -6.62
CA ARG A 157 -12.53 9.12 -6.06
C ARG A 157 -12.32 7.61 -6.10
N THR A 158 -13.33 6.84 -5.69
CA THR A 158 -13.27 5.38 -5.66
C THR A 158 -13.18 4.80 -7.07
N ILE A 159 -13.86 5.39 -8.06
CA ILE A 159 -13.73 4.97 -9.46
C ILE A 159 -12.27 5.09 -9.92
N ALA A 160 -11.56 6.17 -9.57
CA ALA A 160 -10.16 6.33 -9.92
C ALA A 160 -9.26 5.24 -9.30
N HIS A 161 -9.51 4.88 -8.04
CA HIS A 161 -8.82 3.81 -7.33
C HIS A 161 -9.04 2.44 -8.01
N GLU A 162 -10.31 2.03 -8.18
CA GLU A 162 -10.63 0.73 -8.77
C GLU A 162 -10.21 0.63 -10.25
N PHE A 163 -10.28 1.74 -10.98
CA PHE A 163 -9.79 1.79 -12.34
C PHE A 163 -8.26 1.67 -12.43
N HIS A 164 -7.53 2.15 -11.42
CA HIS A 164 -6.09 1.91 -11.35
C HIS A 164 -5.75 0.42 -11.25
N HIS A 165 -6.45 -0.33 -10.40
CA HIS A 165 -6.29 -1.78 -10.31
C HIS A 165 -6.59 -2.49 -11.63
N LEU A 166 -7.64 -2.06 -12.35
CA LEU A 166 -7.98 -2.59 -13.67
C LEU A 166 -6.84 -2.37 -14.67
N VAL A 167 -6.25 -1.15 -14.68
CA VAL A 167 -5.12 -0.85 -15.55
C VAL A 167 -3.89 -1.67 -15.19
N TRP A 168 -3.59 -1.79 -13.89
CA TRP A 168 -2.45 -2.55 -13.40
C TRP A 168 -2.52 -4.02 -13.83
N PHE A 169 -3.68 -4.64 -13.66
CA PHE A 169 -3.89 -6.05 -14.03
C PHE A 169 -3.50 -6.39 -15.47
N ASN A 170 -3.57 -5.46 -16.40
CA ASN A 170 -3.13 -5.67 -17.79
C ASN A 170 -1.61 -5.86 -17.95
N TYR A 171 -0.83 -5.48 -16.95
CA TYR A 171 0.63 -5.57 -16.94
C TYR A 171 1.12 -6.65 -16.00
N GLU A 172 0.57 -6.68 -14.79
CA GLU A 172 0.93 -7.61 -13.75
C GLU A 172 -0.32 -8.05 -12.98
N PHE A 173 -0.51 -9.37 -12.79
CA PHE A 173 -1.75 -9.92 -12.24
C PHE A 173 -1.59 -10.54 -10.85
N ASP A 174 -0.37 -10.77 -10.37
CA ASP A 174 -0.07 -11.41 -9.08
C ASP A 174 0.81 -10.55 -8.14
N GLU A 175 0.82 -9.24 -8.35
CA GLU A 175 1.52 -8.27 -7.52
C GLU A 175 1.00 -8.25 -6.07
N VAL A 176 1.87 -7.93 -5.12
CA VAL A 176 1.56 -7.83 -3.69
C VAL A 176 0.84 -6.53 -3.33
N HIS A 177 0.08 -6.58 -2.22
CA HIS A 177 -0.86 -5.50 -1.86
C HIS A 177 -0.21 -4.15 -1.59
N PHE A 178 0.93 -4.08 -0.90
CA PHE A 178 1.52 -2.77 -0.60
C PHE A 178 1.96 -2.01 -1.85
N ILE A 179 2.33 -2.75 -2.91
CA ILE A 179 2.66 -2.19 -4.21
C ILE A 179 1.38 -1.85 -5.00
N LEU A 180 0.32 -2.68 -4.91
CA LEU A 180 -0.95 -2.43 -5.62
C LEU A 180 -1.73 -1.25 -5.03
N GLU A 181 -1.87 -1.20 -3.71
CA GLU A 181 -2.74 -0.24 -3.02
C GLU A 181 -2.15 1.17 -2.98
N GLY A 182 -0.84 1.28 -2.81
CA GLY A 182 -0.18 2.58 -2.74
C GLY A 182 -0.45 3.46 -3.97
N PRO A 183 -0.12 3.01 -5.17
CA PRO A 183 -0.41 3.75 -6.41
C PRO A 183 -1.92 3.91 -6.69
N ALA A 184 -2.79 2.98 -6.26
CA ALA A 184 -4.24 3.13 -6.39
C ALA A 184 -4.78 4.26 -5.48
N GLU A 185 -4.30 4.35 -4.23
CA GLU A 185 -4.57 5.49 -3.36
C GLU A 185 -3.98 6.79 -3.93
N TYR A 186 -2.76 6.74 -4.49
CA TYR A 186 -2.14 7.88 -5.16
C TYR A 186 -2.91 8.34 -6.39
N ALA A 187 -3.55 7.43 -7.13
CA ALA A 187 -4.39 7.77 -8.29
C ALA A 187 -5.57 8.69 -7.91
N MET A 188 -6.10 8.55 -6.69
CA MET A 188 -7.14 9.46 -6.18
C MET A 188 -6.61 10.88 -5.99
N TYR A 189 -5.39 11.03 -5.49
CA TYR A 189 -4.70 12.31 -5.35
C TYR A 189 -4.34 12.89 -6.73
N TYR A 190 -3.71 12.09 -7.57
CA TYR A 190 -3.27 12.50 -8.91
C TYR A 190 -4.41 12.94 -9.81
N SER A 191 -5.60 12.36 -9.62
CA SER A 191 -6.84 12.76 -10.28
C SER A 191 -7.51 13.99 -9.65
N GLY A 192 -6.96 14.53 -8.56
CA GLY A 192 -7.44 15.75 -7.91
C GLY A 192 -8.61 15.56 -6.94
N TYR A 193 -8.93 14.33 -6.55
CA TYR A 193 -10.04 14.03 -5.63
C TYR A 193 -9.65 13.98 -4.15
N VAL A 194 -8.36 13.88 -3.87
CA VAL A 194 -7.80 13.94 -2.53
C VAL A 194 -6.75 15.05 -2.52
N PRO A 195 -6.92 16.13 -1.77
CA PRO A 195 -5.90 17.15 -1.62
C PRO A 195 -4.70 16.60 -0.82
N ALA A 196 -3.49 16.98 -1.19
CA ALA A 196 -2.26 16.55 -0.50
C ALA A 196 -2.30 16.83 1.02
N ASN A 197 -2.82 17.99 1.42
CA ASN A 197 -2.87 18.43 2.81
C ASN A 197 -4.14 18.02 3.57
N ASN A 198 -5.00 17.22 2.98
CA ASN A 198 -6.19 16.70 3.64
C ASN A 198 -5.98 15.22 3.95
N TRP A 199 -5.24 14.96 5.00
CA TRP A 199 -4.97 13.61 5.45
C TRP A 199 -6.27 12.84 5.61
N THR A 200 -6.34 11.71 4.93
CA THR A 200 -7.38 10.75 5.23
C THR A 200 -7.13 10.20 6.64
N VAL A 201 -8.17 9.69 7.29
CA VAL A 201 -8.01 8.99 8.57
C VAL A 201 -7.01 7.83 8.47
N ARG A 202 -6.82 7.28 7.28
CA ARG A 202 -5.85 6.24 6.96
C ARG A 202 -4.41 6.70 7.21
N VAL A 203 -4.04 7.85 6.64
CA VAL A 203 -2.72 8.46 6.84
C VAL A 203 -2.50 8.83 8.30
N GLN A 204 -3.51 9.42 8.95
CA GLN A 204 -3.41 9.80 10.36
C GLN A 204 -3.16 8.58 11.25
N ASN A 205 -3.89 7.48 11.04
CA ASN A 205 -3.71 6.26 11.84
C ASN A 205 -2.28 5.73 11.74
N PHE A 206 -1.69 5.69 10.55
CA PHE A 206 -0.31 5.28 10.40
C PHE A 206 0.68 6.23 11.07
N LEU A 207 0.53 7.55 10.90
CA LEU A 207 1.45 8.52 11.54
C LEU A 207 1.36 8.53 13.06
N GLU A 208 0.28 8.01 13.65
CA GLU A 208 0.08 7.84 15.09
C GLU A 208 0.57 6.47 15.60
N ASP A 209 0.76 5.48 14.71
CA ASP A 209 1.24 4.12 15.03
C ASP A 209 2.08 3.54 13.87
N ILE A 210 3.37 3.87 13.88
CA ILE A 210 4.33 3.56 12.81
C ILE A 210 4.99 2.18 12.96
N ASP A 211 4.62 1.41 13.96
CA ASP A 211 5.10 0.01 14.11
C ASP A 211 4.34 -0.96 13.18
N ASP A 212 3.41 -0.45 12.39
CA ASP A 212 2.74 -1.22 11.35
C ASP A 212 3.69 -1.56 10.19
N SER A 213 3.53 -2.77 9.64
CA SER A 213 4.41 -3.25 8.56
C SER A 213 4.06 -2.62 7.22
N LEU A 214 5.04 -2.08 6.52
CA LEU A 214 4.83 -1.62 5.14
C LEU A 214 4.44 -2.76 4.18
N ILE A 215 5.00 -3.96 4.38
CA ILE A 215 4.92 -5.06 3.40
C ILE A 215 3.88 -6.14 3.73
N TYR A 216 3.37 -6.17 4.96
CA TYR A 216 2.30 -7.06 5.37
C TYR A 216 1.00 -6.28 5.44
N PHE A 217 -0.09 -6.87 4.98
CA PHE A 217 -1.37 -6.20 4.80
C PHE A 217 -2.48 -6.90 5.59
N GLU A 218 -3.04 -6.23 6.60
CA GLU A 218 -4.14 -6.75 7.45
C GLU A 218 -5.53 -6.31 6.94
N VAL A 219 -5.57 -5.46 5.91
CA VAL A 219 -6.78 -4.84 5.36
C VAL A 219 -7.40 -3.84 6.35
N GLU A 220 -6.54 -3.19 7.14
CA GLU A 220 -6.93 -2.12 8.04
C GLU A 220 -6.73 -0.73 7.42
N ALA A 221 -7.30 0.30 8.05
CA ALA A 221 -7.23 1.64 7.47
C ALA A 221 -5.80 2.18 7.40
N GLN A 222 -4.95 1.82 8.35
CA GLN A 222 -3.57 2.26 8.40
C GLN A 222 -2.72 1.67 7.29
N ASP A 223 -2.94 0.38 6.89
CA ASP A 223 -2.21 -0.24 5.77
C ASP A 223 -2.32 0.59 4.49
N TYR A 224 -3.55 1.04 4.15
CA TYR A 224 -3.77 1.92 3.01
C TYR A 224 -3.08 3.28 3.17
N GLY A 225 -3.02 3.80 4.40
CA GLY A 225 -2.31 5.05 4.71
C GLY A 225 -0.81 4.90 4.53
N THR A 226 -0.24 3.80 5.01
CA THR A 226 1.16 3.42 4.89
C THR A 226 1.55 3.30 3.42
N CYS A 227 0.80 2.49 2.65
CA CYS A 227 1.03 2.29 1.22
C CYS A 227 0.91 3.59 0.42
N TYR A 228 -0.10 4.44 0.74
CA TYR A 228 -0.28 5.73 0.09
C TYR A 228 0.90 6.67 0.31
N LEU A 229 1.36 6.83 1.56
CA LEU A 229 2.51 7.68 1.89
C LEU A 229 3.79 7.18 1.23
N PHE A 230 3.97 5.86 1.17
CA PHE A 230 5.11 5.27 0.49
C PHE A 230 5.07 5.53 -1.02
N ALA A 231 3.94 5.29 -1.69
CA ALA A 231 3.77 5.61 -3.11
C ALA A 231 3.93 7.12 -3.40
N PHE A 232 3.44 7.97 -2.49
CA PHE A 232 3.60 9.42 -2.58
C PHE A 232 5.08 9.81 -2.52
N TYR A 233 5.84 9.25 -1.58
CA TYR A 233 7.28 9.43 -1.50
C TYR A 233 8.00 8.98 -2.77
N LEU A 234 7.67 7.79 -3.30
CA LEU A 234 8.23 7.30 -4.56
C LEU A 234 7.97 8.26 -5.72
N ALA A 235 6.72 8.75 -5.85
CA ALA A 235 6.36 9.69 -6.90
C ALA A 235 7.14 11.01 -6.81
N GLU A 236 7.39 11.51 -5.60
CA GLU A 236 8.13 12.75 -5.38
C GLU A 236 9.63 12.59 -5.57
N GLN A 237 10.22 11.46 -5.14
CA GLN A 237 11.65 11.23 -5.23
C GLN A 237 12.08 10.82 -6.65
N TYR A 238 11.31 9.97 -7.31
CA TYR A 238 11.67 9.36 -8.59
C TYR A 238 10.80 9.83 -9.76
N GLY A 239 9.76 10.61 -9.47
CA GLY A 239 8.80 11.12 -10.46
C GLY A 239 7.60 10.20 -10.66
N VAL A 240 6.47 10.80 -11.08
CA VAL A 240 5.22 10.06 -11.33
C VAL A 240 5.40 8.97 -12.40
N GLN A 241 6.29 9.21 -13.39
CA GLN A 241 6.60 8.22 -14.42
C GLN A 241 7.20 6.94 -13.82
N PHE A 242 7.93 7.03 -12.70
CA PHE A 242 8.49 5.87 -12.02
C PHE A 242 7.39 4.92 -11.50
N LEU A 243 6.28 5.43 -10.97
CA LEU A 243 5.16 4.57 -10.56
C LEU A 243 4.61 3.75 -11.73
N ARG A 244 4.56 4.34 -12.93
CA ARG A 244 4.17 3.63 -14.14
C ARG A 244 5.19 2.58 -14.57
N ASP A 245 6.47 2.92 -14.51
CA ASP A 245 7.55 2.00 -14.88
C ASP A 245 7.58 0.80 -13.91
N MET A 246 7.27 1.02 -12.64
CA MET A 246 7.13 -0.01 -11.61
C MET A 246 6.02 -1.02 -11.96
N VAL A 247 4.83 -0.53 -12.37
CA VAL A 247 3.71 -1.37 -12.83
C VAL A 247 4.11 -2.33 -13.96
N GLN A 248 5.05 -1.93 -14.80
CA GLN A 248 5.39 -2.64 -16.04
C GLN A 248 6.59 -3.57 -15.92
N HIS A 249 7.14 -3.75 -14.72
CA HIS A 249 8.41 -4.47 -14.54
C HIS A 249 8.28 -5.99 -14.45
N GLY A 250 7.18 -6.52 -13.96
CA GLY A 250 6.87 -7.97 -13.95
C GLY A 250 7.67 -8.82 -12.95
N ASP A 251 8.37 -8.19 -12.00
CA ASP A 251 8.86 -8.82 -10.77
C ASP A 251 8.04 -8.25 -9.61
N ASP A 252 7.66 -9.07 -8.63
CA ASP A 252 6.72 -8.70 -7.58
C ASP A 252 7.38 -8.03 -6.37
N GLY A 253 6.61 -7.21 -5.66
CA GLY A 253 6.93 -6.69 -4.35
C GLY A 253 8.19 -5.82 -4.29
N ALA A 254 8.92 -5.95 -3.20
CA ALA A 254 10.15 -5.18 -2.98
C ALA A 254 11.25 -5.51 -4.01
N VAL A 255 11.30 -6.74 -4.53
CA VAL A 255 12.24 -7.14 -5.59
C VAL A 255 11.89 -6.42 -6.89
N GLY A 256 10.61 -6.38 -7.27
CA GLY A 256 10.15 -5.64 -8.44
C GLY A 256 10.46 -4.14 -8.34
N LEU A 257 10.26 -3.56 -7.16
CA LEU A 257 10.60 -2.16 -6.89
C LEU A 257 12.12 -1.90 -7.03
N GLU A 258 12.99 -2.75 -6.48
CA GLU A 258 14.43 -2.61 -6.64
C GLU A 258 14.84 -2.74 -8.11
N THR A 259 14.26 -3.70 -8.84
CA THR A 259 14.52 -3.89 -10.28
C THR A 259 14.11 -2.65 -11.09
N ALA A 260 12.95 -2.05 -10.76
CA ALA A 260 12.51 -0.81 -11.40
C ALA A 260 13.43 0.38 -11.09
N LEU A 261 13.90 0.49 -9.84
CA LEU A 261 14.86 1.52 -9.43
C LEU A 261 16.20 1.38 -10.16
N ASP A 262 16.73 0.17 -10.23
CA ASP A 262 17.99 -0.11 -10.98
C ASP A 262 17.84 0.22 -12.46
N ALA A 263 16.72 -0.14 -13.09
CA ALA A 263 16.43 0.19 -14.48
C ALA A 263 16.32 1.70 -14.73
N ALA A 264 15.81 2.44 -13.73
CA ALA A 264 15.76 3.90 -13.75
C ALA A 264 17.13 4.57 -13.44
N GLY A 265 18.14 3.78 -13.07
CA GLY A 265 19.51 4.23 -12.78
C GLY A 265 19.76 4.60 -11.32
N TYR A 266 18.85 4.23 -10.41
CA TYR A 266 19.01 4.40 -8.98
C TYR A 266 19.56 3.10 -8.38
N ASN A 267 20.71 3.16 -7.75
CA ASN A 267 21.32 2.00 -7.08
C ASN A 267 21.07 2.11 -5.59
N ILE A 268 19.86 1.76 -5.17
CA ILE A 268 19.38 1.82 -3.79
C ILE A 268 18.64 0.53 -3.45
N SER A 269 18.96 -0.08 -2.31
CA SER A 269 18.24 -1.26 -1.82
C SER A 269 16.90 -0.87 -1.19
N PHE A 270 15.98 -1.82 -1.10
CA PHE A 270 14.68 -1.60 -0.45
C PHE A 270 14.82 -1.19 1.02
N ASN A 271 15.78 -1.77 1.73
CA ASN A 271 16.09 -1.38 3.10
C ASN A 271 16.56 0.07 3.23
N GLU A 272 17.44 0.53 2.31
CA GLU A 272 17.86 1.94 2.29
C GLU A 272 16.72 2.87 1.93
N LEU A 273 15.91 2.50 0.94
CA LEU A 273 14.71 3.24 0.55
C LEU A 273 13.72 3.37 1.71
N TYR A 274 13.48 2.28 2.45
CA TYR A 274 12.60 2.29 3.61
C TYR A 274 13.12 3.23 4.72
N LEU A 275 14.41 3.17 5.04
CA LEU A 275 15.00 4.07 6.03
C LEU A 275 14.97 5.53 5.58
N ASP A 276 15.14 5.80 4.28
CA ASP A 276 15.01 7.15 3.74
C ASP A 276 13.58 7.68 3.86
N TRP A 277 12.60 6.87 3.50
CA TRP A 277 11.19 7.21 3.64
C TRP A 277 10.80 7.48 5.10
N MET A 278 11.18 6.61 6.04
CA MET A 278 10.93 6.82 7.46
C MET A 278 11.63 8.08 7.99
N THR A 279 12.83 8.39 7.47
CA THR A 279 13.53 9.63 7.81
C THR A 279 12.79 10.85 7.24
N ALA A 280 12.28 10.77 6.01
CA ALA A 280 11.47 11.82 5.40
C ALA A 280 10.22 12.12 6.24
N LEU A 281 9.49 11.08 6.67
CA LEU A 281 8.33 11.23 7.55
C LEU A 281 8.68 11.73 8.97
N THR A 282 9.96 11.64 9.36
CA THR A 282 10.40 12.06 10.70
C THR A 282 10.79 13.54 10.75
N ILE A 283 11.52 14.03 9.75
CA ILE A 283 12.08 15.40 9.79
C ILE A 283 11.44 16.36 8.80
N ASP A 284 10.90 15.88 7.69
CA ASP A 284 10.23 16.65 6.63
C ASP A 284 10.95 17.96 6.26
N GLU A 285 12.26 17.89 5.99
CA GLU A 285 13.12 19.06 5.81
C GLU A 285 13.38 19.34 4.33
N GLN A 286 12.68 20.31 3.77
CA GLN A 286 12.85 20.74 2.38
C GLN A 286 14.18 21.48 2.18
N GLY A 287 14.82 21.25 1.03
CA GLY A 287 16.10 21.84 0.66
C GLY A 287 17.31 21.13 1.28
N PHE A 288 17.10 20.05 2.02
CA PHE A 288 18.14 19.20 2.57
C PHE A 288 18.32 17.93 1.73
N ALA A 289 19.57 17.58 1.40
CA ALA A 289 19.92 16.35 0.67
C ALA A 289 19.13 16.18 -0.64
N ASP A 290 18.95 17.27 -1.42
CA ASP A 290 18.17 17.30 -2.65
C ASP A 290 16.71 16.84 -2.45
N ASP A 291 16.09 17.23 -1.33
CA ASP A 291 14.72 16.88 -0.89
C ASP A 291 14.51 15.39 -0.61
N ARG A 292 15.55 14.62 -0.41
CA ARG A 292 15.47 13.18 -0.11
C ARG A 292 14.69 12.86 1.16
N TYR A 293 14.70 13.79 2.12
CA TYR A 293 14.12 13.60 3.47
C TYR A 293 12.94 14.53 3.74
N CYS A 294 12.07 14.69 2.74
CA CYS A 294 10.80 15.40 2.89
C CYS A 294 9.72 14.87 1.93
N LEU A 295 8.48 15.27 2.19
CA LEU A 295 7.36 15.21 1.26
C LEU A 295 7.03 16.65 0.83
N ARG A 296 7.39 17.02 -0.40
CA ARG A 296 7.33 18.42 -0.87
C ARG A 296 5.91 18.98 -0.96
N ASP A 297 4.98 18.14 -1.40
CA ASP A 297 3.59 18.53 -1.64
C ASP A 297 2.64 18.09 -0.52
N MET A 298 3.16 17.37 0.50
CA MET A 298 2.39 16.90 1.64
C MET A 298 3.14 17.17 2.94
N ASP A 299 2.52 17.86 3.89
CA ASP A 299 3.02 18.01 5.25
C ASP A 299 2.54 16.80 6.08
N ALA A 300 3.33 15.72 6.07
CA ALA A 300 3.02 14.45 6.73
C ALA A 300 4.18 14.02 7.61
N THR A 301 4.13 14.35 8.90
CA THR A 301 5.14 13.97 9.87
C THR A 301 4.62 12.98 10.90
N ILE A 302 5.49 12.07 11.33
CA ILE A 302 5.21 11.09 12.39
C ILE A 302 4.84 11.83 13.67
N GLN A 303 3.81 11.35 14.36
CA GLN A 303 3.32 11.90 15.61
C GLN A 303 3.71 11.03 16.82
N ASP A 304 4.06 9.76 16.60
CA ASP A 304 4.46 8.83 17.66
C ASP A 304 5.97 8.89 17.93
N PHE A 305 6.37 9.78 18.85
CA PHE A 305 7.74 9.88 19.33
C PHE A 305 7.86 9.43 20.78
N THR A 306 8.88 8.61 21.07
CA THR A 306 9.33 8.43 22.45
C THR A 306 10.34 9.52 22.79
N THR A 307 9.95 10.47 23.63
CA THR A 307 10.83 11.59 24.04
C THR A 307 11.86 11.13 25.07
N ILE A 308 13.15 11.40 24.80
CA ILE A 308 14.28 11.10 25.68
C ILE A 308 14.89 12.42 26.16
N GLU A 309 14.81 12.66 27.47
CA GLU A 309 15.33 13.90 28.09
C GLU A 309 16.82 13.81 28.48
N SER A 310 17.33 12.60 28.68
CA SER A 310 18.74 12.39 29.08
C SER A 310 19.24 11.00 28.74
N LEU A 311 20.55 10.87 28.51
CA LEU A 311 21.25 9.60 28.34
C LEU A 311 21.95 9.20 29.65
N PRO A 312 22.20 7.91 29.93
CA PRO A 312 21.84 6.79 29.04
C PRO A 312 20.35 6.48 29.04
N TYR A 313 19.85 5.94 27.93
CA TYR A 313 18.49 5.44 27.75
C TYR A 313 18.54 3.98 27.31
N GLN A 314 17.57 3.19 27.75
CA GLN A 314 17.45 1.77 27.39
C GLN A 314 15.98 1.41 27.20
N ASP A 315 15.71 0.74 26.08
CA ASP A 315 14.47 0.03 25.82
C ASP A 315 14.80 -1.46 25.68
N ASP A 316 14.47 -2.23 26.71
CA ASP A 316 14.88 -3.65 26.81
C ASP A 316 13.97 -4.60 26.02
N SER A 317 12.82 -4.13 25.55
CA SER A 317 11.77 -5.01 25.03
C SER A 317 10.87 -4.28 24.04
N LEU A 318 11.48 -3.67 23.03
CA LEU A 318 10.78 -3.02 21.93
C LEU A 318 10.25 -4.06 20.95
N PRO A 319 8.93 -4.26 20.83
CA PRO A 319 8.37 -5.07 19.76
C PRO A 319 8.41 -4.27 18.46
N LEU A 320 8.83 -4.88 17.37
CA LEU A 320 8.79 -4.28 16.02
C LEU A 320 8.29 -5.32 15.02
N TYR A 321 7.31 -4.96 14.23
CA TYR A 321 6.96 -5.71 13.02
C TYR A 321 8.04 -5.55 11.97
N CYS A 322 8.16 -6.53 11.08
CA CYS A 322 9.06 -6.42 9.94
C CYS A 322 8.64 -5.27 9.03
N TYR A 323 9.56 -4.37 8.73
CA TYR A 323 9.29 -3.05 8.12
C TYR A 323 8.27 -2.21 8.92
N GLY A 324 8.31 -2.35 10.23
CA GLY A 324 7.78 -1.39 11.21
C GLY A 324 8.94 -0.65 11.88
N SER A 325 8.64 0.48 12.50
CA SER A 325 9.65 1.36 13.11
C SER A 325 9.21 1.95 14.44
N LYS A 326 10.19 2.39 15.23
CA LYS A 326 10.01 3.24 16.40
C LYS A 326 10.91 4.47 16.31
N VAL A 327 10.35 5.63 16.60
CA VAL A 327 11.11 6.88 16.61
C VAL A 327 11.30 7.41 18.02
N TYR A 328 12.55 7.74 18.34
CA TYR A 328 12.96 8.39 19.58
C TYR A 328 13.43 9.79 19.27
N GLN A 329 12.96 10.77 20.06
CA GLN A 329 13.41 12.15 19.97
C GLN A 329 14.24 12.53 21.19
N LEU A 330 15.51 12.87 20.99
CA LEU A 330 16.38 13.40 22.02
C LEU A 330 16.18 14.93 22.09
N THR A 331 15.70 15.43 23.24
CA THR A 331 15.41 16.86 23.41
C THR A 331 16.62 17.69 23.80
N SER A 332 17.68 17.06 24.31
CA SER A 332 18.94 17.68 24.67
C SER A 332 20.10 16.76 24.38
N PRO A 333 20.31 16.42 23.10
CA PRO A 333 21.34 15.48 22.72
C PRO A 333 22.73 16.05 23.04
N PRO A 334 23.67 15.22 23.58
CA PRO A 334 25.07 15.63 23.68
C PRO A 334 25.71 15.68 22.30
N ASP A 335 26.81 16.42 22.15
CA ASP A 335 27.57 16.52 20.90
C ASP A 335 28.14 15.17 20.41
N ARG A 336 28.14 14.17 21.31
CA ARG A 336 28.57 12.79 21.01
C ARG A 336 27.69 11.82 21.76
N PHE A 337 27.11 10.90 21.00
CA PHE A 337 26.33 9.79 21.55
C PHE A 337 26.38 8.57 20.65
N SER A 338 26.06 7.42 21.20
CA SER A 338 26.00 6.17 20.48
C SER A 338 24.66 5.52 20.64
N ILE A 339 24.19 4.89 19.59
CA ILE A 339 22.99 4.06 19.53
C ILE A 339 23.40 2.63 19.25
N GLU A 340 22.81 1.72 19.97
CA GLU A 340 22.95 0.30 19.77
C GLU A 340 21.57 -0.34 19.63
N MET A 341 21.40 -1.23 18.67
CA MET A 341 20.19 -2.03 18.48
C MET A 341 20.57 -3.50 18.36
N SER A 342 19.92 -4.37 19.13
CA SER A 342 20.07 -5.81 18.98
C SER A 342 19.45 -6.27 17.66
N GLN A 343 19.99 -7.35 17.10
CA GLN A 343 19.42 -7.97 15.90
C GLN A 343 18.03 -8.55 16.22
N PRO A 344 17.00 -8.33 15.36
CA PRO A 344 15.81 -9.17 15.33
C PRO A 344 16.18 -10.64 15.08
N ALA A 345 15.41 -11.59 15.57
CA ALA A 345 15.72 -13.02 15.40
C ALA A 345 15.77 -13.43 13.93
N ASP A 346 14.79 -12.92 13.13
CA ASP A 346 14.70 -13.13 11.69
C ASP A 346 14.80 -11.78 10.98
N GLY A 347 16.04 -11.26 10.82
CA GLY A 347 16.20 -10.00 10.10
C GLY A 347 17.49 -9.24 10.43
N VAL A 348 17.46 -7.98 10.10
CA VAL A 348 18.55 -7.03 10.20
C VAL A 348 18.11 -5.84 11.05
N ALA A 349 18.97 -5.39 11.95
CA ALA A 349 18.77 -4.16 12.69
C ALA A 349 19.02 -2.95 11.77
N GLY A 350 18.01 -2.12 11.56
CA GLY A 350 18.07 -0.86 10.82
C GLY A 350 18.06 0.33 11.78
N ILE A 351 19.03 1.21 11.67
CA ILE A 351 19.05 2.47 12.44
C ILE A 351 19.24 3.62 11.45
N SER A 352 18.35 4.62 11.52
CA SER A 352 18.58 5.92 10.92
C SER A 352 18.61 6.99 12.02
N VAL A 353 19.59 7.90 11.96
CA VAL A 353 19.69 9.05 12.87
C VAL A 353 19.71 10.30 12.06
N ALA A 354 18.69 11.13 12.25
CA ALA A 354 18.63 12.49 11.76
C ALA A 354 18.91 13.46 12.91
N TYR A 355 19.94 14.29 12.79
CA TYR A 355 20.27 15.29 13.80
C TYR A 355 20.61 16.64 13.18
N ARG A 356 20.36 17.69 13.92
CA ARG A 356 20.70 19.06 13.51
C ARG A 356 21.73 19.65 14.46
N ASP A 357 22.80 20.21 13.88
CA ASP A 357 23.86 20.91 14.59
C ASP A 357 24.09 22.31 14.00
N LEU A 358 25.17 22.98 14.35
CA LEU A 358 25.53 24.34 13.86
C LEU A 358 25.68 24.36 12.31
N HIS A 359 25.88 23.24 11.67
CA HIS A 359 26.09 23.13 10.21
C HIS A 359 24.82 22.74 9.47
N GLY A 360 23.72 22.48 10.19
CA GLY A 360 22.43 22.06 9.63
C GLY A 360 22.08 20.61 9.92
N TRP A 361 21.20 20.06 9.11
CA TRP A 361 20.77 18.68 9.23
C TRP A 361 21.83 17.68 8.72
N HIS A 362 21.89 16.54 9.38
CA HIS A 362 22.71 15.39 9.04
C HIS A 362 21.89 14.12 9.18
N VAL A 363 22.08 13.16 8.28
CA VAL A 363 21.49 11.83 8.38
C VAL A 363 22.59 10.76 8.27
N GLN A 364 22.51 9.80 9.16
CA GLN A 364 23.38 8.60 9.16
C GLN A 364 22.51 7.38 9.25
N GLN A 365 22.86 6.33 8.50
CA GLN A 365 22.10 5.08 8.49
C GLN A 365 23.05 3.90 8.61
N VAL A 366 22.59 2.84 9.27
CA VAL A 366 23.26 1.56 9.34
C VAL A 366 22.24 0.43 9.27
N GLN A 367 22.56 -0.60 8.50
CA GLN A 367 21.85 -1.85 8.42
C GLN A 367 22.87 -2.95 8.70
N LYS A 368 22.56 -3.85 9.61
CA LYS A 368 23.55 -4.86 9.99
C LYS A 368 22.91 -6.13 10.55
N GLU A 369 23.35 -7.28 10.03
CA GLU A 369 23.20 -8.54 10.75
C GLU A 369 24.02 -8.50 12.03
N GLY A 370 23.45 -9.01 13.11
CA GLY A 370 24.01 -8.87 14.43
C GLY A 370 23.66 -7.53 15.08
N ARG A 371 24.43 -7.16 16.07
CA ARG A 371 24.24 -5.90 16.80
C ARG A 371 24.64 -4.72 15.91
N ALA A 372 23.71 -3.82 15.64
CA ALA A 372 24.00 -2.56 14.98
C ALA A 372 24.46 -1.50 15.99
N ILE A 373 25.51 -0.78 15.67
CA ILE A 373 26.04 0.32 16.48
C ILE A 373 26.28 1.51 15.59
N MET A 374 25.79 2.66 16.00
CA MET A 374 26.02 3.96 15.33
C MET A 374 26.60 4.96 16.33
N ASN A 375 27.67 5.63 15.93
CA ASN A 375 28.27 6.72 16.68
C ASN A 375 27.96 8.04 16.00
N VAL A 376 27.31 8.95 16.71
CA VAL A 376 26.96 10.29 16.26
C VAL A 376 27.92 11.30 16.87
N THR A 377 28.40 12.21 16.03
CA THR A 377 29.25 13.34 16.48
C THR A 377 28.85 14.59 15.69
N GLY A 378 28.50 15.66 16.39
CA GLY A 378 28.15 16.95 15.84
C GLY A 378 28.72 18.10 16.69
N GLU A 379 28.44 19.31 16.31
CA GLU A 379 28.85 20.51 17.02
C GLU A 379 27.64 21.30 17.50
N SER A 380 27.36 21.29 18.83
CA SER A 380 26.15 21.88 19.41
C SER A 380 24.86 21.32 18.81
N ILE A 381 24.69 20.01 18.93
CA ILE A 381 23.49 19.33 18.43
C ILE A 381 22.28 19.84 19.23
N ASP A 382 21.28 20.37 18.54
CA ASP A 382 20.08 20.94 19.15
C ASP A 382 18.87 20.00 19.13
N THR A 383 18.85 19.06 18.17
CA THR A 383 17.82 18.01 18.07
C THR A 383 18.40 16.76 17.42
N ALA A 384 17.91 15.61 17.83
CA ALA A 384 18.24 14.34 17.19
C ALA A 384 17.03 13.40 17.24
N HIS A 385 16.76 12.72 16.12
CA HIS A 385 15.78 11.68 15.99
C HIS A 385 16.48 10.37 15.67
N VAL A 386 16.14 9.33 16.40
CA VAL A 386 16.64 7.96 16.19
C VAL A 386 15.49 7.09 15.75
N ILE A 387 15.60 6.51 14.58
CA ILE A 387 14.63 5.59 13.99
C ILE A 387 15.22 4.19 14.12
N ALA A 388 14.55 3.31 14.84
CA ALA A 388 14.88 1.90 14.98
C ALA A 388 13.89 1.05 14.17
N SER A 389 14.37 0.23 13.27
CA SER A 389 13.56 -0.54 12.32
C SER A 389 13.96 -2.01 12.28
N HIS A 390 12.98 -2.89 12.13
CA HIS A 390 13.20 -4.28 11.81
C HIS A 390 13.13 -4.49 10.29
N LEU A 391 14.24 -4.90 9.68
CA LEU A 391 14.38 -5.08 8.24
C LEU A 391 14.67 -6.56 7.92
N PHE A 392 14.46 -6.99 6.69
CA PHE A 392 14.93 -8.30 6.25
C PHE A 392 16.41 -8.29 5.84
N SER A 393 17.07 -9.45 5.96
CA SER A 393 18.45 -9.64 5.49
C SER A 393 18.56 -9.71 3.96
N GLU A 394 17.52 -10.17 3.30
CA GLU A 394 17.40 -10.23 1.84
C GLU A 394 16.10 -9.50 1.45
N THR A 395 16.08 -8.87 0.28
CA THR A 395 14.90 -8.19 -0.23
C THR A 395 13.74 -9.19 -0.32
N PRO A 396 12.58 -8.91 0.29
CA PRO A 396 11.47 -9.85 0.30
C PRO A 396 10.90 -10.05 -1.11
N ALA A 397 10.76 -11.32 -1.49
CA ALA A 397 10.08 -11.70 -2.71
C ALA A 397 8.56 -11.62 -2.53
N GLY A 398 7.80 -11.55 -3.63
CA GLY A 398 6.39 -11.25 -3.70
C GLY A 398 5.39 -12.17 -2.99
N ASP A 399 5.85 -13.15 -2.20
CA ASP A 399 4.97 -14.10 -1.51
C ASP A 399 4.48 -13.62 -0.12
N ILE A 400 4.92 -12.44 0.31
CA ILE A 400 4.64 -11.88 1.64
C ILE A 400 3.49 -10.90 1.51
N ASP A 401 2.31 -11.26 2.03
CA ASP A 401 1.18 -10.44 1.72
C ASP A 401 0.18 -10.22 2.88
N PHE A 402 -0.32 -11.26 3.53
CA PHE A 402 -1.40 -11.12 4.50
C PHE A 402 -1.01 -11.36 5.94
N GLY A 403 -1.56 -10.53 6.83
CA GLY A 403 -1.40 -10.54 8.27
C GLY A 403 -0.49 -9.42 8.76
N SER A 404 -0.23 -9.39 10.07
CA SER A 404 0.63 -8.38 10.72
C SER A 404 2.12 -8.58 10.43
N GLY A 405 2.49 -9.71 9.82
CA GLY A 405 3.89 -10.07 9.68
C GLY A 405 4.56 -10.57 10.96
N PRO A 406 5.83 -10.95 10.89
CA PRO A 406 6.60 -11.34 12.07
C PRO A 406 6.89 -10.11 12.93
N GLN A 407 6.55 -10.19 14.22
CA GLN A 407 6.90 -9.22 15.23
C GLN A 407 8.03 -9.79 16.09
N GLU A 408 9.13 -9.06 16.19
CA GLU A 408 10.30 -9.44 16.94
C GLU A 408 10.58 -8.45 18.07
N THR A 409 11.15 -8.93 19.17
CA THR A 409 11.55 -8.07 20.28
C THR A 409 13.02 -7.72 20.14
N VAL A 410 13.32 -6.43 20.05
CA VAL A 410 14.68 -5.91 20.03
C VAL A 410 14.99 -5.08 21.27
N GLN A 411 16.26 -4.81 21.49
CA GLN A 411 16.75 -3.91 22.53
C GLN A 411 17.40 -2.70 21.87
N VAL A 412 17.08 -1.50 22.38
CA VAL A 412 17.70 -0.25 21.94
C VAL A 412 18.37 0.41 23.12
N PHE A 413 19.65 0.75 22.97
CA PHE A 413 20.45 1.46 23.97
C PHE A 413 21.01 2.73 23.38
N MET A 414 21.02 3.79 24.16
CA MET A 414 21.64 5.06 23.80
C MET A 414 22.51 5.56 24.92
N TYR A 415 23.74 6.00 24.60
CA TYR A 415 24.74 6.41 25.56
C TYR A 415 25.34 7.76 25.20
N GLU A 416 25.79 8.51 26.19
CA GLU A 416 26.65 9.66 25.97
C GLU A 416 28.07 9.22 25.59
N GLY A 417 28.64 9.87 24.59
CA GLY A 417 29.97 9.55 24.07
C GLY A 417 29.97 8.47 22.98
N ASN A 418 31.15 8.14 22.47
CA ASN A 418 31.30 7.08 21.47
C ASN A 418 31.60 5.75 22.17
N GLU A 419 30.87 4.70 21.77
CA GLU A 419 31.21 3.36 22.24
C GLU A 419 32.58 2.93 21.72
N THR A 420 33.42 2.43 22.63
CA THR A 420 34.63 1.69 22.24
C THR A 420 34.27 0.21 22.20
N THR A 421 34.78 -0.53 21.23
CA THR A 421 34.47 -1.94 20.91
C THR A 421 34.64 -2.95 22.06
N ASP A 422 34.92 -2.53 23.27
CA ASP A 422 35.25 -3.34 24.45
C ASP A 422 34.29 -3.17 25.65
N THR A 423 32.97 -3.02 25.44
CA THR A 423 32.02 -2.96 26.56
C THR A 423 31.52 -4.36 26.95
N PRO A 424 31.48 -4.71 28.24
CA PRO A 424 31.07 -6.04 28.70
C PRO A 424 29.60 -6.30 28.43
N THR A 425 29.28 -7.46 27.92
CA THR A 425 27.93 -7.98 27.69
C THR A 425 27.07 -7.85 28.95
N PRO A 426 25.86 -7.22 28.88
CA PRO A 426 24.96 -7.21 30.03
C PRO A 426 24.54 -8.63 30.42
N THR A 427 24.63 -8.95 31.71
CA THR A 427 24.19 -10.23 32.25
C THR A 427 22.65 -10.25 32.28
N THR A 428 22.05 -11.19 31.57
CA THR A 428 20.62 -11.46 31.55
C THR A 428 20.03 -11.72 32.93
N PRO A 429 18.94 -11.04 33.34
CA PRO A 429 18.16 -11.48 34.51
C PRO A 429 17.30 -12.72 34.17
N PRO A 430 16.90 -13.52 35.14
CA PRO A 430 16.20 -14.79 34.90
C PRO A 430 14.75 -14.56 34.42
N VAL A 431 14.37 -15.33 33.42
CA VAL A 431 13.03 -15.38 32.83
C VAL A 431 11.98 -15.81 33.82
N ASN A 432 10.97 -15.02 34.07
CA ASN A 432 9.84 -15.37 34.92
C ASN A 432 8.62 -15.67 34.02
N ASN A 433 8.29 -16.93 33.84
CA ASN A 433 7.15 -17.38 33.03
C ASN A 433 5.84 -17.20 33.82
N SER A 434 4.98 -16.29 33.38
CA SER A 434 3.56 -16.27 33.74
C SER A 434 2.70 -16.08 32.48
N PRO A 435 1.63 -16.88 32.28
CA PRO A 435 0.84 -16.83 31.06
C PRO A 435 -0.12 -15.63 31.06
N ALA A 436 -0.05 -14.85 29.99
CA ALA A 436 -0.98 -13.75 29.76
C ALA A 436 -2.32 -14.23 29.19
N LEU A 437 -3.39 -13.66 29.70
CA LEU A 437 -4.78 -13.93 29.33
C LEU A 437 -5.16 -13.05 28.13
N LEU A 438 -5.56 -13.68 27.04
CA LEU A 438 -5.99 -13.00 25.81
C LEU A 438 -7.41 -12.46 25.97
N ILE A 439 -7.60 -11.14 25.86
CA ILE A 439 -8.92 -10.50 25.78
C ILE A 439 -9.13 -10.07 24.32
N ILE A 440 -10.12 -10.69 23.66
CA ILE A 440 -10.52 -10.33 22.31
C ILE A 440 -11.51 -9.16 22.39
N ALA A 441 -11.16 -8.00 21.87
CA ALA A 441 -12.06 -6.87 21.65
C ALA A 441 -12.51 -6.87 20.19
N GLY A 442 -13.81 -6.76 19.97
CA GLY A 442 -14.42 -6.86 18.65
C GLY A 442 -14.14 -5.66 17.75
N ALA A 443 -13.78 -5.96 16.51
CA ALA A 443 -13.50 -4.99 15.46
C ALA A 443 -14.77 -4.56 14.70
N MET A 444 -14.81 -3.30 14.32
CA MET A 444 -15.81 -2.71 13.39
C MET A 444 -15.34 -2.84 11.93
N PRO A 445 -16.23 -2.93 10.95
CA PRO A 445 -15.88 -3.28 9.58
C PRO A 445 -15.23 -2.13 8.80
N ILE A 446 -14.13 -2.43 8.14
CA ILE A 446 -13.33 -1.54 7.29
C ILE A 446 -13.34 -2.05 5.84
N SER A 447 -13.28 -1.12 4.89
CA SER A 447 -13.40 -1.35 3.45
C SER A 447 -12.34 -2.33 2.90
N ALA A 448 -12.78 -3.40 2.26
CA ALA A 448 -11.94 -4.50 1.81
C ALA A 448 -12.01 -4.68 0.28
N THR A 449 -11.33 -3.83 -0.44
CA THR A 449 -11.23 -3.94 -1.91
C THR A 449 -10.55 -5.25 -2.34
N ILE A 450 -9.71 -5.83 -1.49
CA ILE A 450 -8.77 -6.90 -1.82
C ILE A 450 -9.13 -8.28 -1.28
N ILE A 451 -9.96 -8.39 -0.23
CA ILE A 451 -10.42 -9.69 0.30
C ILE A 451 -10.98 -10.62 -0.80
N VAL A 452 -11.46 -10.04 -1.90
CA VAL A 452 -12.00 -10.76 -3.05
C VAL A 452 -10.97 -11.68 -3.72
N PHE A 453 -9.73 -11.22 -3.88
CA PHE A 453 -8.69 -11.97 -4.59
C PHE A 453 -8.26 -13.23 -3.83
N VAL A 454 -7.89 -13.09 -2.57
CA VAL A 454 -7.34 -14.19 -1.76
C VAL A 454 -8.39 -15.17 -1.28
N LEU A 455 -9.58 -14.71 -0.92
CA LEU A 455 -10.64 -15.61 -0.45
C LEU A 455 -11.27 -16.43 -1.59
N MET A 456 -11.28 -15.93 -2.81
CA MET A 456 -11.72 -16.71 -3.97
C MET A 456 -10.76 -17.85 -4.31
N LEU A 457 -9.47 -17.65 -4.21
CA LEU A 457 -8.46 -18.69 -4.39
C LEU A 457 -8.56 -19.75 -3.30
N ARG A 458 -8.94 -19.40 -2.06
CA ARG A 458 -9.17 -20.35 -0.96
C ARG A 458 -10.39 -21.24 -1.17
N LYS A 459 -11.50 -20.72 -1.70
CA LYS A 459 -12.73 -21.51 -1.92
C LYS A 459 -12.60 -22.54 -3.06
N LYS A 460 -11.71 -22.33 -4.03
CA LYS A 460 -11.43 -23.29 -5.12
C LYS A 460 -10.62 -24.53 -4.69
N ARG A 461 -10.12 -24.60 -3.46
CA ARG A 461 -9.24 -25.69 -2.97
C ARG A 461 -9.91 -26.73 -2.06
N GLU A 462 -11.20 -26.65 -1.80
CA GLU A 462 -11.88 -27.75 -1.16
C GLU A 462 -12.22 -28.82 -2.23
N PRO A 463 -11.68 -30.03 -2.13
CA PRO A 463 -12.02 -31.10 -3.09
C PRO A 463 -13.47 -31.52 -2.88
N LEU A 464 -14.16 -31.73 -3.97
CA LEU A 464 -15.41 -32.48 -4.04
C LEU A 464 -15.20 -33.92 -3.54
#